data_5de90ba8bd118ae3464e3ec6f827ae9d
#
_entry.id   5de90ba8bd118ae3464e3ec6f827ae9d
#
_cell.length_a   1.000
_cell.length_b   1.000
_cell.length_c   1.000
_cell.angle_alpha   90.00
_cell.angle_beta   90.00
_cell.angle_gamma   90.00
#
_symmetry.space_group_name_H-M   'P 1'
#
loop_
_entity.id
_entity.type
_entity.pdbx_description
1 polymer ?
#
loop_
_entity_poly.entity_id
_entity_poly.type
_entity_poly.pdbx_seq_one_letter_code
_entity_poly.pdbx_strand_id
1 'polypeptide(L)'
;MQQVIGQQGLGNSEQYRHYKNVIELNRVSAWIREQMRVFGIPCQFQNYVVNQQSYRNVVCKLNIGAAQKTIFGAHYDVYGQQQGANDNASGVAGVIETARILAQEKNKLSQNVEFVFYTLAEPPFFKTESMGSFVHAKSVQAEKEKIRAVYVLDMIGYYDKNLVQNYPIGLKWIYPSHGNFIAALSNMQSREMSATYCNAMQRLNQLQCERVVAPTFVKGMDFSDHLNYWKYDIPAILITDTGSYRSTLRHTTGDTLKTVNFEKMAHVVNGLVAQILSP
;
A
#
# COMPACT_ATOMS: atom_id res chain seq x y z
N MET A 1 5.70 9.42 8.23
CA MET A 1 4.69 10.13 7.42
C MET A 1 5.05 11.59 7.17
N GLN A 2 5.39 12.41 8.16
CA GLN A 2 5.74 13.84 7.95
C GLN A 2 6.77 14.06 6.82
N GLN A 3 7.80 13.23 6.75
CA GLN A 3 8.82 13.32 5.70
C GLN A 3 8.31 12.93 4.31
N VAL A 4 7.31 12.06 4.23
CA VAL A 4 6.67 11.66 2.96
C VAL A 4 5.79 12.78 2.44
N ILE A 5 4.95 13.38 3.28
CA ILE A 5 4.00 14.41 2.86
C ILE A 5 4.62 15.80 2.64
N GLY A 6 5.92 15.96 2.89
CA GLY A 6 6.59 17.26 2.91
C GLY A 6 6.47 17.98 4.25
N GLN A 7 7.47 18.75 4.62
CA GLN A 7 7.41 19.57 5.83
C GLN A 7 6.51 20.78 5.59
N GLN A 8 5.43 20.89 6.33
CA GLN A 8 4.73 22.16 6.48
C GLN A 8 5.65 23.12 7.26
N GLY A 9 6.03 24.22 6.68
CA GLY A 9 6.74 25.28 7.38
C GLY A 9 7.80 26.03 6.58
N LEU A 10 8.18 25.56 5.42
CA LEU A 10 9.13 26.26 4.55
C LEU A 10 8.48 26.99 3.37
N GLY A 11 7.23 27.40 3.52
CA GLY A 11 6.63 28.48 2.71
C GLY A 11 6.48 28.28 1.20
N ASN A 12 6.81 27.12 0.65
CA ASN A 12 6.70 26.87 -0.78
C ASN A 12 5.57 25.87 -1.07
N SER A 13 4.57 26.34 -1.79
CA SER A 13 3.42 25.59 -2.32
C SER A 13 3.77 24.47 -3.31
N GLU A 14 5.05 24.19 -3.51
CA GLU A 14 5.55 23.28 -4.55
C GLU A 14 6.06 21.92 -4.03
N GLN A 15 5.85 21.61 -2.77
CA GLN A 15 6.44 20.42 -2.13
C GLN A 15 5.53 19.17 -2.17
N TYR A 16 4.53 19.14 -3.04
CA TYR A 16 3.69 17.96 -3.18
C TYR A 16 4.34 16.93 -4.13
N ARG A 17 4.26 15.66 -3.77
CA ARG A 17 4.77 14.51 -4.54
C ARG A 17 3.87 14.14 -5.73
N HIS A 18 3.42 15.18 -6.45
CA HIS A 18 2.59 15.07 -7.64
C HIS A 18 3.46 14.71 -8.86
N TYR A 19 2.89 14.02 -9.84
CA TYR A 19 3.64 13.53 -11.00
C TYR A 19 4.41 14.62 -11.77
N LYS A 20 3.95 15.87 -11.79
CA LYS A 20 4.66 17.00 -12.40
C LYS A 20 5.84 17.49 -11.57
N ASN A 21 5.88 17.16 -10.27
CA ASN A 21 6.95 17.56 -9.35
C ASN A 21 7.95 16.41 -9.15
N VAL A 22 8.71 16.11 -10.21
CA VAL A 22 9.67 15.00 -10.21
C VAL A 22 10.79 15.22 -9.18
N ILE A 23 11.14 16.48 -8.87
CA ILE A 23 12.12 16.79 -7.83
C ILE A 23 11.64 16.27 -6.48
N GLU A 24 10.39 16.53 -6.11
CA GLU A 24 9.83 16.06 -4.85
C GLU A 24 9.64 14.53 -4.83
N LEU A 25 9.18 13.94 -5.93
CA LEU A 25 9.14 12.48 -6.08
C LEU A 25 10.51 11.85 -5.87
N ASN A 26 11.56 12.46 -6.43
CA ASN A 26 12.93 11.99 -6.25
C ASN A 26 13.43 12.17 -4.82
N ARG A 27 13.07 13.26 -4.14
CA ARG A 27 13.39 13.48 -2.73
C ARG A 27 12.76 12.40 -1.85
N VAL A 28 11.47 12.16 -2.03
CA VAL A 28 10.72 11.14 -1.25
C VAL A 28 11.26 9.74 -1.49
N SER A 29 11.49 9.37 -2.75
CA SER A 29 12.04 8.04 -3.07
C SER A 29 13.48 7.85 -2.53
N ALA A 30 14.30 8.89 -2.52
CA ALA A 30 15.63 8.84 -1.90
C ALA A 30 15.55 8.71 -0.38
N TRP A 31 14.62 9.41 0.26
CA TRP A 31 14.36 9.30 1.70
C TRP A 31 13.86 7.89 2.05
N ILE A 32 12.91 7.33 1.30
CA ILE A 32 12.43 5.94 1.50
C ILE A 32 13.61 4.96 1.45
N ARG A 33 14.47 5.06 0.40
CA ARG A 33 15.65 4.21 0.27
C ARG A 33 16.58 4.32 1.48
N GLU A 34 16.77 5.53 2.01
CA GLU A 34 17.60 5.76 3.18
C GLU A 34 17.00 5.15 4.46
N GLN A 35 15.67 5.26 4.66
CA GLN A 35 15.00 4.59 5.79
C GLN A 35 15.21 3.07 5.74
N MET A 36 15.03 2.48 4.58
CA MET A 36 15.23 1.03 4.39
C MET A 36 16.68 0.62 4.63
N ARG A 37 17.64 1.46 4.21
CA ARG A 37 19.08 1.25 4.45
C ARG A 37 19.41 1.23 5.95
N VAL A 38 18.79 2.12 6.73
CA VAL A 38 18.94 2.14 8.21
C VAL A 38 18.50 0.83 8.86
N PHE A 39 17.51 0.14 8.27
CA PHE A 39 17.06 -1.19 8.73
C PHE A 39 17.92 -2.34 8.19
N GLY A 40 18.98 -2.05 7.45
CA GLY A 40 19.84 -3.08 6.82
C GLY A 40 19.20 -3.73 5.58
N ILE A 41 18.19 -3.10 4.98
CA ILE A 41 17.51 -3.61 3.78
C ILE A 41 18.02 -2.87 2.54
N PRO A 42 18.78 -3.53 1.64
CA PRO A 42 19.27 -2.91 0.41
C PRO A 42 18.13 -2.61 -0.56
N CYS A 43 18.18 -1.44 -1.20
CA CYS A 43 17.22 -0.99 -2.19
C CYS A 43 17.86 -0.54 -3.50
N GLN A 44 17.14 -0.74 -4.59
CA GLN A 44 17.48 -0.25 -5.92
C GLN A 44 16.35 0.64 -6.46
N PHE A 45 16.68 1.61 -7.30
CA PHE A 45 15.71 2.35 -8.08
C PHE A 45 15.39 1.58 -9.37
N GLN A 46 14.12 1.31 -9.59
CA GLN A 46 13.60 0.83 -10.86
C GLN A 46 13.16 2.03 -11.69
N ASN A 47 14.07 2.56 -12.51
CA ASN A 47 13.82 3.73 -13.35
C ASN A 47 13.02 3.34 -14.60
N TYR A 48 12.10 4.22 -15.02
CA TYR A 48 11.36 4.11 -16.28
C TYR A 48 10.94 5.48 -16.79
N VAL A 49 10.60 5.57 -18.07
CA VAL A 49 10.31 6.84 -18.75
C VAL A 49 8.85 6.88 -19.18
N VAL A 50 8.17 7.98 -18.85
CA VAL A 50 6.80 8.28 -19.30
C VAL A 50 6.78 9.71 -19.83
N ASN A 51 6.32 9.91 -21.07
CA ASN A 51 6.26 11.22 -21.72
C ASN A 51 7.59 12.01 -21.63
N GLN A 52 8.71 11.35 -21.92
CA GLN A 52 10.07 11.89 -21.87
C GLN A 52 10.57 12.30 -20.48
N GLN A 53 9.79 12.03 -19.43
CA GLN A 53 10.15 12.27 -18.03
C GLN A 53 10.54 10.96 -17.35
N SER A 54 11.66 10.96 -16.62
CA SER A 54 12.10 9.80 -15.84
C SER A 54 11.39 9.74 -14.48
N TYR A 55 10.82 8.59 -14.19
CA TYR A 55 10.22 8.23 -12.90
C TYR A 55 10.88 6.98 -12.34
N ARG A 56 10.61 6.64 -11.08
CA ARG A 56 11.22 5.46 -10.47
C ARG A 56 10.38 4.86 -9.36
N ASN A 57 10.38 3.53 -9.27
CA ASN A 57 10.01 2.83 -8.06
C ASN A 57 11.23 2.66 -7.14
N VAL A 58 10.97 2.43 -5.84
CA VAL A 58 12.00 1.97 -4.90
C VAL A 58 11.74 0.50 -4.61
N VAL A 59 12.69 -0.38 -4.93
CA VAL A 59 12.56 -1.84 -4.73
C VAL A 59 13.62 -2.28 -3.73
N CYS A 60 13.17 -2.82 -2.60
CA CYS A 60 14.02 -3.19 -1.47
C CYS A 60 13.85 -4.67 -1.13
N LYS A 61 14.94 -5.39 -0.85
CA LYS A 61 14.92 -6.85 -0.70
C LYS A 61 15.52 -7.29 0.61
N LEU A 62 14.72 -7.95 1.45
CA LEU A 62 15.16 -8.66 2.64
C LEU A 62 15.29 -10.15 2.28
N ASN A 63 16.48 -10.53 1.82
CA ASN A 63 16.76 -11.90 1.38
C ASN A 63 17.28 -12.75 2.54
N ILE A 64 16.75 -13.98 2.64
CA ILE A 64 17.18 -15.02 3.59
C ILE A 64 17.61 -16.30 2.87
N GLY A 65 17.66 -16.29 1.52
CA GLY A 65 17.98 -17.48 0.71
C GLY A 65 16.80 -18.41 0.46
N ALA A 66 15.56 -17.99 0.75
CA ALA A 66 14.36 -18.80 0.52
C ALA A 66 13.98 -18.88 -0.98
N ALA A 67 13.28 -19.96 -1.35
CA ALA A 67 12.83 -20.16 -2.72
C ALA A 67 11.69 -19.21 -3.12
N GLN A 68 10.86 -18.82 -2.17
CA GLN A 68 9.69 -17.97 -2.39
C GLN A 68 9.87 -16.59 -1.74
N LYS A 69 9.09 -15.62 -2.24
CA LYS A 69 9.04 -14.26 -1.68
C LYS A 69 7.60 -13.78 -1.52
N THR A 70 7.42 -12.92 -0.52
CA THR A 70 6.23 -12.06 -0.37
C THR A 70 6.60 -10.61 -0.68
N ILE A 71 5.69 -9.88 -1.33
CA ILE A 71 5.87 -8.48 -1.71
C ILE A 71 4.90 -7.62 -0.91
N PHE A 72 5.40 -6.54 -0.31
CA PHE A 72 4.60 -5.46 0.27
C PHE A 72 4.78 -4.21 -0.57
N GLY A 73 3.68 -3.56 -0.95
CA GLY A 73 3.74 -2.39 -1.80
C GLY A 73 2.81 -1.26 -1.39
N ALA A 74 3.22 -0.03 -1.70
CA ALA A 74 2.39 1.17 -1.56
C ALA A 74 2.88 2.24 -2.53
N HIS A 75 1.97 3.05 -3.11
CA HIS A 75 2.40 4.15 -3.93
C HIS A 75 2.79 5.36 -3.08
N TYR A 76 3.76 6.15 -3.56
CA TYR A 76 4.25 7.32 -2.84
C TYR A 76 3.94 8.65 -3.52
N ASP A 77 3.38 8.65 -4.74
CA ASP A 77 2.85 9.84 -5.38
C ASP A 77 1.50 10.26 -4.78
N VAL A 78 1.02 11.44 -5.12
CA VAL A 78 -0.24 12.01 -4.64
C VAL A 78 -1.03 12.66 -5.78
N TYR A 79 -2.33 12.66 -5.65
CA TYR A 79 -3.21 13.39 -6.56
C TYR A 79 -3.14 14.89 -6.29
N GLY A 80 -2.84 15.70 -7.32
CA GLY A 80 -2.89 17.15 -7.24
C GLY A 80 -1.91 17.78 -6.24
N GLN A 81 -2.29 18.94 -5.71
CA GLN A 81 -1.49 19.75 -4.79
C GLN A 81 -2.00 19.60 -3.36
N GLN A 82 -1.75 18.46 -2.74
CA GLN A 82 -2.23 18.12 -1.40
C GLN A 82 -1.24 17.22 -0.65
N GLN A 83 -1.44 17.12 0.66
CA GLN A 83 -0.55 16.29 1.50
C GLN A 83 -0.68 14.81 1.20
N GLY A 84 -1.91 14.30 0.95
CA GLY A 84 -2.18 12.90 0.78
C GLY A 84 -1.67 12.09 1.97
N ALA A 85 -2.09 12.48 3.18
CA ALA A 85 -1.61 11.83 4.40
C ALA A 85 -2.17 10.41 4.52
N ASN A 86 -3.45 10.24 4.21
CA ASN A 86 -4.06 8.92 4.12
C ASN A 86 -3.87 8.32 2.72
N ASP A 87 -3.99 9.10 1.64
CA ASP A 87 -3.82 8.68 0.24
C ASP A 87 -2.50 9.21 -0.36
N ASN A 88 -1.36 8.50 -0.31
CA ASN A 88 -1.17 7.21 0.36
C ASN A 88 0.11 7.23 1.23
N ALA A 89 0.39 8.33 1.94
CA ALA A 89 1.51 8.32 2.89
C ALA A 89 1.28 7.34 4.05
N SER A 90 0.01 6.99 4.35
CA SER A 90 -0.33 5.97 5.34
C SER A 90 0.17 4.58 4.89
N GLY A 91 -0.09 4.19 3.65
CA GLY A 91 0.39 2.93 3.08
C GLY A 91 1.92 2.87 3.02
N VAL A 92 2.57 3.96 2.58
CA VAL A 92 4.05 4.06 2.58
C VAL A 92 4.61 3.85 3.98
N ALA A 93 4.05 4.51 4.99
CA ALA A 93 4.49 4.35 6.38
C ALA A 93 4.24 2.93 6.90
N GLY A 94 3.10 2.32 6.54
CA GLY A 94 2.78 0.93 6.87
C GLY A 94 3.80 -0.06 6.31
N VAL A 95 4.20 0.11 5.02
CA VAL A 95 5.23 -0.74 4.39
C VAL A 95 6.59 -0.54 5.06
N ILE A 96 7.00 0.71 5.34
CA ILE A 96 8.27 1.01 6.03
C ILE A 96 8.31 0.38 7.42
N GLU A 97 7.22 0.50 8.19
CA GLU A 97 7.17 -0.06 9.55
C GLU A 97 7.13 -1.59 9.54
N THR A 98 6.40 -2.20 8.59
CA THR A 98 6.43 -3.64 8.36
C THR A 98 7.87 -4.10 8.07
N ALA A 99 8.59 -3.37 7.21
CA ALA A 99 9.97 -3.67 6.87
C ALA A 99 10.91 -3.60 8.09
N ARG A 100 10.75 -2.56 8.91
CA ARG A 100 11.55 -2.37 10.13
C ARG A 100 11.41 -3.57 11.08
N ILE A 101 10.16 -3.99 11.33
CA ILE A 101 9.90 -5.10 12.25
C ILE A 101 10.40 -6.43 11.67
N LEU A 102 10.11 -6.71 10.38
CA LEU A 102 10.56 -7.95 9.75
C LEU A 102 12.10 -8.04 9.64
N ALA A 103 12.79 -6.90 9.50
CA ALA A 103 14.26 -6.88 9.54
C ALA A 103 14.81 -7.27 10.92
N GLN A 104 14.17 -6.82 12.01
CA GLN A 104 14.54 -7.21 13.38
C GLN A 104 14.26 -8.69 13.65
N GLU A 105 13.19 -9.23 13.07
CA GLU A 105 12.75 -10.61 13.22
C GLU A 105 13.25 -11.54 12.08
N LYS A 106 14.29 -11.10 11.34
CA LYS A 106 14.80 -11.79 10.14
C LYS A 106 15.01 -13.29 10.33
N ASN A 107 15.49 -13.70 11.50
CA ASN A 107 15.76 -15.11 11.81
C ASN A 107 14.50 -15.99 11.93
N LYS A 108 13.32 -15.38 12.03
CA LYS A 108 12.02 -16.08 12.08
C LYS A 108 11.35 -16.18 10.70
N LEU A 109 11.93 -15.55 9.68
CA LEU A 109 11.35 -15.59 8.34
C LEU A 109 11.55 -16.95 7.69
N SER A 110 10.50 -17.45 7.02
CA SER A 110 10.54 -18.67 6.19
C SER A 110 10.58 -18.34 4.68
N GLN A 111 10.55 -17.06 4.31
CA GLN A 111 10.50 -16.58 2.92
C GLN A 111 11.26 -15.27 2.78
N ASN A 112 11.71 -14.96 1.58
CA ASN A 112 12.23 -13.64 1.26
C ASN A 112 11.11 -12.60 1.31
N VAL A 113 11.45 -11.35 1.62
CA VAL A 113 10.48 -10.26 1.60
C VAL A 113 11.00 -9.14 0.70
N GLU A 114 10.12 -8.65 -0.18
CA GLU A 114 10.39 -7.52 -1.06
C GLU A 114 9.42 -6.38 -0.73
N PHE A 115 9.95 -5.17 -0.59
CA PHE A 115 9.18 -3.97 -0.33
C PHE A 115 9.29 -3.05 -1.53
N VAL A 116 8.14 -2.63 -2.08
CA VAL A 116 8.10 -1.83 -3.31
C VAL A 116 7.29 -0.58 -3.09
N PHE A 117 7.90 0.56 -3.40
CA PHE A 117 7.22 1.84 -3.34
C PHE A 117 7.03 2.35 -4.76
N TYR A 118 5.77 2.43 -5.19
CA TYR A 118 5.39 2.74 -6.56
C TYR A 118 5.23 4.24 -6.77
N THR A 119 5.41 4.70 -8.01
CA THR A 119 5.00 6.04 -8.43
C THR A 119 4.02 5.97 -9.59
N LEU A 120 3.37 7.09 -9.90
CA LEU A 120 2.37 7.23 -10.96
C LEU A 120 1.13 6.32 -10.77
N ALA A 121 0.72 6.09 -9.52
CA ALA A 121 -0.54 5.39 -9.24
C ALA A 121 -1.77 6.28 -9.44
N GLU A 122 -1.59 7.59 -9.32
CA GLU A 122 -2.67 8.57 -9.38
C GLU A 122 -3.01 9.02 -10.82
N PRO A 123 -4.22 9.58 -11.04
CA PRO A 123 -4.54 10.22 -12.32
C PRO A 123 -3.51 11.27 -12.73
N PRO A 124 -3.14 11.36 -14.03
CA PRO A 124 -3.80 10.72 -15.17
C PRO A 124 -3.30 9.30 -15.49
N PHE A 125 -2.41 8.72 -14.70
CA PHE A 125 -1.75 7.45 -15.01
C PHE A 125 -2.48 6.22 -14.44
N PHE A 126 -3.44 6.43 -13.55
CA PHE A 126 -4.22 5.34 -12.96
C PHE A 126 -4.82 4.42 -14.04
N LYS A 127 -4.69 3.10 -13.85
CA LYS A 127 -5.09 2.03 -14.78
C LYS A 127 -4.36 2.03 -16.13
N THR A 128 -3.24 2.75 -16.25
CA THR A 128 -2.38 2.69 -17.44
C THR A 128 -1.13 1.83 -17.20
N GLU A 129 -0.41 1.49 -18.27
CA GLU A 129 0.88 0.81 -18.18
C GLU A 129 2.02 1.69 -17.62
N SER A 130 1.76 2.98 -17.43
CA SER A 130 2.67 3.93 -16.82
C SER A 130 2.71 3.85 -15.29
N MET A 131 1.75 3.15 -14.66
CA MET A 131 1.78 2.94 -13.21
C MET A 131 3.06 2.21 -12.80
N GLY A 132 3.71 2.68 -11.73
CA GLY A 132 4.90 2.02 -11.20
C GLY A 132 4.66 0.56 -10.80
N SER A 133 3.47 0.24 -10.30
CA SER A 133 3.07 -1.13 -10.01
C SER A 133 2.94 -2.00 -11.27
N PHE A 134 2.50 -1.43 -12.40
CA PHE A 134 2.50 -2.16 -13.67
C PHE A 134 3.93 -2.47 -14.11
N VAL A 135 4.81 -1.48 -14.07
CA VAL A 135 6.23 -1.64 -14.41
C VAL A 135 6.88 -2.71 -13.53
N HIS A 136 6.59 -2.70 -12.22
CA HIS A 136 7.12 -3.70 -11.31
C HIS A 136 6.52 -5.09 -11.57
N ALA A 137 5.20 -5.23 -11.66
CA ALA A 137 4.53 -6.51 -11.91
C ALA A 137 5.04 -7.16 -13.21
N LYS A 138 5.19 -6.37 -14.30
CA LYS A 138 5.78 -6.81 -15.56
C LYS A 138 7.22 -7.29 -15.40
N SER A 139 8.02 -6.63 -14.57
CA SER A 139 9.43 -7.01 -14.37
C SER A 139 9.61 -8.32 -13.63
N VAL A 140 8.64 -8.73 -12.81
CA VAL A 140 8.70 -9.95 -12.01
C VAL A 140 7.81 -11.09 -12.54
N GLN A 141 7.09 -10.88 -13.65
CA GLN A 141 6.17 -11.88 -14.20
C GLN A 141 6.82 -13.21 -14.55
N ALA A 142 8.07 -13.19 -15.03
CA ALA A 142 8.81 -14.41 -15.35
C ALA A 142 9.14 -15.27 -14.12
N GLU A 143 9.06 -14.66 -12.92
CA GLU A 143 9.33 -15.33 -11.64
C GLU A 143 8.04 -15.50 -10.80
N LYS A 144 6.85 -15.37 -11.42
CA LYS A 144 5.57 -15.37 -10.69
C LYS A 144 5.38 -16.58 -9.77
N GLU A 145 5.88 -17.74 -10.16
CA GLU A 145 5.79 -18.97 -9.35
C GLU A 145 6.60 -18.91 -8.04
N LYS A 146 7.56 -17.97 -7.94
CA LYS A 146 8.29 -17.69 -6.71
C LYS A 146 7.61 -16.64 -5.84
N ILE A 147 6.56 -15.97 -6.34
CA ILE A 147 5.83 -14.94 -5.61
C ILE A 147 4.65 -15.61 -4.90
N ARG A 148 4.78 -15.77 -3.59
CA ARG A 148 3.72 -16.36 -2.76
C ARG A 148 2.53 -15.41 -2.62
N ALA A 149 2.78 -14.12 -2.45
CA ALA A 149 1.75 -13.14 -2.16
C ALA A 149 2.24 -11.71 -2.43
N VAL A 150 1.31 -10.84 -2.83
CA VAL A 150 1.51 -9.38 -2.88
C VAL A 150 0.46 -8.70 -2.01
N TYR A 151 0.90 -7.91 -1.03
CA TYR A 151 0.06 -7.09 -0.16
C TYR A 151 0.26 -5.63 -0.52
N VAL A 152 -0.75 -5.01 -1.12
CA VAL A 152 -0.76 -3.58 -1.42
C VAL A 152 -1.48 -2.84 -0.29
N LEU A 153 -0.83 -1.84 0.27
CA LEU A 153 -1.38 -0.96 1.29
C LEU A 153 -1.76 0.36 0.64
N ASP A 154 -3.04 0.67 0.67
CA ASP A 154 -3.54 1.91 0.10
C ASP A 154 -4.69 2.46 0.94
N MET A 155 -4.45 3.64 1.53
CA MET A 155 -5.32 4.27 2.52
C MET A 155 -5.59 3.34 3.70
N ILE A 156 -4.71 3.36 4.71
CA ILE A 156 -4.84 2.52 5.92
C ILE A 156 -4.96 3.34 7.20
N GLY A 157 -5.23 4.64 7.09
CA GLY A 157 -5.11 5.56 8.22
C GLY A 157 -6.38 6.23 8.69
N TYR A 158 -7.51 6.18 7.97
CA TYR A 158 -8.71 6.92 8.33
C TYR A 158 -9.77 6.03 8.99
N TYR A 159 -10.08 6.29 10.26
CA TYR A 159 -11.04 5.53 11.05
C TYR A 159 -11.93 6.46 11.88
N ASP A 160 -13.25 6.25 11.79
CA ASP A 160 -14.21 6.96 12.61
C ASP A 160 -15.41 6.02 12.92
N LYS A 161 -15.62 5.74 14.20
CA LYS A 161 -16.72 4.87 14.66
C LYS A 161 -18.12 5.47 14.45
N ASN A 162 -18.19 6.79 14.23
CA ASN A 162 -19.44 7.51 14.02
C ASN A 162 -19.72 7.75 12.52
N LEU A 163 -18.70 7.54 11.65
CA LEU A 163 -18.83 7.78 10.24
C LEU A 163 -19.55 6.62 9.55
N VAL A 164 -20.66 6.92 8.88
CA VAL A 164 -21.41 5.95 8.10
C VAL A 164 -20.71 5.69 6.78
N GLN A 165 -20.46 4.43 6.46
CA GLN A 165 -19.89 3.99 5.19
C GLN A 165 -20.82 4.27 4.02
N ASN A 166 -20.29 4.88 2.95
CA ASN A 166 -21.04 5.17 1.72
C ASN A 166 -20.92 4.01 0.72
N TYR A 167 -21.46 2.87 1.07
CA TYR A 167 -21.41 1.68 0.22
C TYR A 167 -22.27 1.78 -1.04
N PRO A 168 -21.88 1.12 -2.13
CA PRO A 168 -22.79 0.76 -3.20
C PRO A 168 -23.99 -0.02 -2.67
N ILE A 169 -25.13 0.09 -3.40
CA ILE A 169 -26.38 -0.59 -3.05
C ILE A 169 -26.11 -2.09 -2.81
N GLY A 170 -26.62 -2.60 -1.69
CA GLY A 170 -26.50 -4.01 -1.29
C GLY A 170 -25.35 -4.30 -0.32
N LEU A 171 -24.21 -3.62 -0.40
CA LEU A 171 -23.05 -3.92 0.45
C LEU A 171 -23.28 -3.52 1.93
N LYS A 172 -24.14 -2.55 2.20
CA LYS A 172 -24.49 -2.11 3.55
C LYS A 172 -25.20 -3.19 4.41
N TRP A 173 -25.71 -4.25 3.78
CA TRP A 173 -26.32 -5.37 4.49
C TRP A 173 -25.34 -6.48 4.82
N ILE A 174 -24.15 -6.44 4.23
CA ILE A 174 -23.12 -7.49 4.33
C ILE A 174 -21.96 -7.02 5.21
N TYR A 175 -21.58 -5.73 5.09
CA TYR A 175 -20.41 -5.16 5.74
C TYR A 175 -20.79 -4.15 6.82
N PRO A 176 -19.89 -3.88 7.80
CA PRO A 176 -20.15 -2.94 8.90
C PRO A 176 -20.53 -1.56 8.36
N SER A 177 -21.56 -0.96 8.95
CA SER A 177 -22.07 0.35 8.54
C SER A 177 -21.19 1.54 8.94
N HIS A 178 -20.22 1.34 9.84
CA HIS A 178 -19.36 2.39 10.38
C HIS A 178 -17.89 2.14 10.08
N GLY A 179 -17.13 3.22 9.88
CA GLY A 179 -15.74 3.22 9.41
C GLY A 179 -14.69 2.86 10.47
N ASN A 180 -14.85 1.76 11.22
CA ASN A 180 -13.91 1.36 12.27
C ASN A 180 -13.32 -0.06 12.04
N PHE A 181 -13.02 -0.40 10.82
CA PHE A 181 -12.42 -1.68 10.43
C PHE A 181 -11.41 -1.48 9.30
N ILE A 182 -10.56 -2.46 9.04
CA ILE A 182 -9.74 -2.56 7.84
C ILE A 182 -10.34 -3.58 6.87
N ALA A 183 -10.26 -3.35 5.57
CA ALA A 183 -10.72 -4.27 4.55
C ALA A 183 -9.54 -4.95 3.84
N ALA A 184 -9.68 -6.24 3.56
CA ALA A 184 -8.78 -7.03 2.73
C ALA A 184 -9.51 -7.47 1.46
N LEU A 185 -9.27 -6.76 0.34
CA LEU A 185 -9.91 -7.01 -0.94
C LEU A 185 -9.08 -8.00 -1.77
N SER A 186 -9.72 -9.03 -2.29
CA SER A 186 -9.09 -10.06 -3.11
C SER A 186 -9.99 -10.51 -4.26
N ASN A 187 -9.38 -10.91 -5.36
CA ASN A 187 -10.08 -11.72 -6.37
C ASN A 187 -10.23 -13.18 -5.89
N MET A 188 -10.89 -14.01 -6.69
CA MET A 188 -11.10 -15.42 -6.34
C MET A 188 -9.80 -16.21 -6.20
N GLN A 189 -8.79 -15.91 -7.00
CA GLN A 189 -7.46 -16.55 -6.94
C GLN A 189 -6.72 -16.23 -5.64
N SER A 190 -6.87 -15.01 -5.13
CA SER A 190 -6.16 -14.50 -3.94
C SER A 190 -6.98 -14.60 -2.64
N ARG A 191 -8.13 -15.29 -2.65
CA ARG A 191 -9.06 -15.34 -1.51
C ARG A 191 -8.45 -15.87 -0.21
N GLU A 192 -7.52 -16.82 -0.32
CA GLU A 192 -6.85 -17.40 0.86
C GLU A 192 -5.91 -16.38 1.52
N MET A 193 -5.32 -15.47 0.75
CA MET A 193 -4.48 -14.40 1.30
C MET A 193 -5.29 -13.45 2.19
N SER A 194 -6.48 -13.03 1.73
CA SER A 194 -7.38 -12.18 2.54
C SER A 194 -7.87 -12.90 3.79
N ALA A 195 -8.11 -14.25 3.70
CA ALA A 195 -8.43 -15.06 4.85
C ALA A 195 -7.29 -15.10 5.87
N THR A 196 -6.09 -15.42 5.42
CA THR A 196 -4.90 -15.52 6.28
C THR A 196 -4.64 -14.20 7.01
N TYR A 197 -4.70 -13.08 6.30
CA TYR A 197 -4.52 -11.76 6.90
C TYR A 197 -5.61 -11.44 7.95
N CYS A 198 -6.89 -11.60 7.60
CA CYS A 198 -7.97 -11.30 8.55
C CYS A 198 -7.99 -12.27 9.75
N ASN A 199 -7.59 -13.53 9.57
CA ASN A 199 -7.41 -14.47 10.68
C ASN A 199 -6.28 -14.02 11.62
N ALA A 200 -5.17 -13.48 11.08
CA ALA A 200 -4.11 -12.88 11.90
C ALA A 200 -4.63 -11.67 12.69
N MET A 201 -5.37 -10.78 12.04
CA MET A 201 -6.02 -9.63 12.69
C MET A 201 -6.99 -10.06 13.79
N GLN A 202 -7.79 -11.11 13.56
CA GLN A 202 -8.72 -11.65 14.54
C GLN A 202 -7.99 -12.22 15.76
N ARG A 203 -6.89 -12.95 15.56
CA ARG A 203 -6.06 -13.46 16.69
C ARG A 203 -5.48 -12.33 17.55
N LEU A 204 -5.08 -11.22 16.92
CA LEU A 204 -4.58 -10.05 17.64
C LEU A 204 -5.68 -9.27 18.38
N ASN A 205 -6.93 -9.38 17.92
CA ASN A 205 -8.11 -8.73 18.49
C ASN A 205 -7.95 -7.21 18.74
N GLN A 206 -7.23 -6.52 17.85
CA GLN A 206 -6.95 -5.08 17.98
C GLN A 206 -7.79 -4.22 17.04
N LEU A 207 -8.08 -4.73 15.83
CA LEU A 207 -8.88 -4.05 14.83
C LEU A 207 -9.64 -5.08 14.00
N GLN A 208 -10.94 -4.85 13.80
CA GLN A 208 -11.78 -5.69 12.94
C GLN A 208 -11.27 -5.70 11.51
N CYS A 209 -11.23 -6.87 10.87
CA CYS A 209 -10.85 -7.05 9.49
C CYS A 209 -12.01 -7.63 8.68
N GLU A 210 -12.37 -6.95 7.59
CA GLU A 210 -13.42 -7.36 6.67
C GLU A 210 -12.82 -7.93 5.39
N ARG A 211 -13.24 -9.15 5.04
CA ARG A 211 -12.84 -9.78 3.78
C ARG A 211 -13.81 -9.40 2.68
N VAL A 212 -13.26 -8.88 1.58
CA VAL A 212 -14.03 -8.62 0.36
C VAL A 212 -13.47 -9.50 -0.74
N VAL A 213 -14.22 -10.51 -1.15
CA VAL A 213 -13.83 -11.42 -2.25
C VAL A 213 -14.83 -11.25 -3.38
N ALA A 214 -14.37 -10.72 -4.52
CA ALA A 214 -15.25 -10.52 -5.67
C ALA A 214 -14.46 -10.62 -7.00
N PRO A 215 -15.15 -10.89 -8.12
CA PRO A 215 -14.53 -10.80 -9.44
C PRO A 215 -13.98 -9.40 -9.74
N THR A 216 -12.94 -9.33 -10.57
CA THR A 216 -12.22 -8.08 -10.89
C THR A 216 -13.08 -7.03 -11.60
N PHE A 217 -14.17 -7.44 -12.26
CA PHE A 217 -15.11 -6.51 -12.91
C PHE A 217 -16.07 -5.80 -11.94
N VAL A 218 -16.13 -6.24 -10.68
CA VAL A 218 -16.94 -5.55 -9.66
C VAL A 218 -16.28 -4.22 -9.32
N LYS A 219 -17.06 -3.13 -9.43
CA LYS A 219 -16.58 -1.76 -9.20
C LYS A 219 -15.96 -1.64 -7.80
N GLY A 220 -14.74 -1.14 -7.75
CA GLY A 220 -13.96 -0.95 -6.52
C GLY A 220 -12.93 -2.04 -6.27
N MET A 221 -13.03 -3.19 -6.93
CA MET A 221 -12.07 -4.28 -6.77
C MET A 221 -10.71 -3.99 -7.42
N ASP A 222 -10.66 -3.05 -8.34
CA ASP A 222 -9.49 -2.71 -9.15
C ASP A 222 -9.02 -1.25 -8.91
N PHE A 223 -9.18 -0.71 -7.70
CA PHE A 223 -8.96 0.71 -7.41
C PHE A 223 -7.57 1.05 -6.86
N SER A 224 -6.59 0.13 -6.92
CA SER A 224 -5.22 0.38 -6.48
C SER A 224 -4.20 -0.50 -7.21
N ASP A 225 -2.94 -0.42 -6.84
CA ASP A 225 -1.76 -1.03 -7.46
C ASP A 225 -1.84 -2.57 -7.61
N HIS A 226 -2.58 -3.27 -6.74
CA HIS A 226 -2.78 -4.73 -6.78
C HIS A 226 -3.38 -5.21 -8.10
N LEU A 227 -4.17 -4.37 -8.79
CA LEU A 227 -4.77 -4.68 -10.09
C LEU A 227 -3.71 -5.07 -11.13
N ASN A 228 -2.53 -4.49 -11.06
CA ASN A 228 -1.47 -4.71 -12.04
C ASN A 228 -0.79 -6.07 -11.86
N TYR A 229 -0.79 -6.62 -10.66
CA TYR A 229 -0.33 -7.98 -10.39
C TYR A 229 -1.34 -9.02 -10.91
N TRP A 230 -2.63 -8.76 -10.75
CA TRP A 230 -3.68 -9.63 -11.29
C TRP A 230 -3.61 -9.78 -12.81
N LYS A 231 -3.15 -8.76 -13.56
CA LYS A 231 -2.95 -8.82 -15.02
C LYS A 231 -1.92 -9.87 -15.43
N TYR A 232 -1.04 -10.28 -14.53
CA TYR A 232 0.02 -11.27 -14.75
C TYR A 232 -0.22 -12.57 -13.97
N ASP A 233 -1.42 -12.80 -13.46
CA ASP A 233 -1.79 -13.94 -12.62
C ASP A 233 -0.93 -14.07 -11.36
N ILE A 234 -0.43 -12.94 -10.82
CA ILE A 234 0.30 -12.89 -9.57
C ILE A 234 -0.71 -12.65 -8.45
N PRO A 235 -0.74 -13.53 -7.40
CA PRO A 235 -1.68 -13.38 -6.31
C PRO A 235 -1.43 -12.10 -5.52
N ALA A 236 -2.45 -11.24 -5.44
CA ALA A 236 -2.36 -9.93 -4.79
C ALA A 236 -3.65 -9.60 -4.04
N ILE A 237 -3.55 -8.86 -2.95
CA ILE A 237 -4.67 -8.26 -2.23
C ILE A 237 -4.41 -6.79 -1.93
N LEU A 238 -5.51 -6.05 -1.77
CA LEU A 238 -5.49 -4.68 -1.29
C LEU A 238 -5.90 -4.65 0.19
N ILE A 239 -5.09 -4.01 1.02
CA ILE A 239 -5.41 -3.67 2.41
C ILE A 239 -5.76 -2.20 2.46
N THR A 240 -6.99 -1.87 2.86
CA THR A 240 -7.49 -0.48 2.77
C THR A 240 -8.55 -0.18 3.84
N ASP A 241 -8.61 1.08 4.24
CA ASP A 241 -9.72 1.61 5.05
C ASP A 241 -11.00 1.85 4.24
N THR A 242 -11.04 1.34 3.00
CA THR A 242 -12.12 1.49 2.02
C THR A 242 -12.16 2.82 1.25
N GLY A 243 -11.19 3.69 1.43
CA GLY A 243 -10.99 4.89 0.62
C GLY A 243 -12.23 5.77 0.50
N SER A 244 -12.65 6.03 -0.74
CA SER A 244 -13.80 6.90 -1.03
C SER A 244 -15.15 6.41 -0.50
N TYR A 245 -15.27 5.14 -0.12
CA TYR A 245 -16.49 4.64 0.55
C TYR A 245 -16.55 5.06 2.01
N ARG A 246 -15.43 5.49 2.60
CA ARG A 246 -15.32 5.96 3.98
C ARG A 246 -15.07 7.46 4.05
N SER A 247 -14.09 7.97 3.31
CA SER A 247 -13.59 9.33 3.44
C SER A 247 -13.96 10.20 2.26
N THR A 248 -14.60 11.34 2.53
CA THR A 248 -14.80 12.43 1.56
C THR A 248 -13.56 13.31 1.43
N LEU A 249 -12.54 13.08 2.25
CA LEU A 249 -11.29 13.87 2.27
C LEU A 249 -10.30 13.42 1.19
N ARG A 250 -10.47 12.21 0.64
CA ARG A 250 -9.64 11.69 -0.44
C ARG A 250 -9.59 12.67 -1.61
N HIS A 251 -8.39 12.92 -2.13
CA HIS A 251 -8.13 13.87 -3.23
C HIS A 251 -8.52 15.33 -2.91
N THR A 252 -8.53 15.70 -1.63
CA THR A 252 -8.75 17.07 -1.16
C THR A 252 -7.64 17.54 -0.24
N THR A 253 -7.54 18.86 -0.03
CA THR A 253 -6.60 19.46 0.93
C THR A 253 -6.90 19.10 2.39
N GLY A 254 -8.06 18.47 2.64
CA GLY A 254 -8.43 17.93 3.96
C GLY A 254 -7.74 16.62 4.33
N ASP A 255 -7.11 15.92 3.37
CA ASP A 255 -6.33 14.71 3.65
C ASP A 255 -4.97 15.07 4.27
N THR A 256 -4.98 15.26 5.58
CA THR A 256 -3.85 15.74 6.40
C THR A 256 -3.52 14.76 7.53
N LEU A 257 -2.35 14.94 8.16
CA LEU A 257 -1.95 14.12 9.31
C LEU A 257 -2.95 14.14 10.48
N LYS A 258 -3.76 15.21 10.61
CA LYS A 258 -4.75 15.35 11.68
C LYS A 258 -5.90 14.34 11.55
N THR A 259 -6.14 13.82 10.34
CA THR A 259 -7.20 12.85 10.07
C THR A 259 -6.75 11.41 10.21
N VAL A 260 -5.44 11.18 10.43
CA VAL A 260 -4.85 9.84 10.48
C VAL A 260 -4.83 9.29 11.90
N ASN A 261 -5.31 8.06 12.04
CA ASN A 261 -5.27 7.31 13.30
C ASN A 261 -4.04 6.36 13.29
N PHE A 262 -2.96 6.80 13.91
CA PHE A 262 -1.71 6.05 13.96
C PHE A 262 -1.80 4.73 14.73
N GLU A 263 -2.64 4.67 15.77
CA GLU A 263 -2.86 3.45 16.54
C GLU A 263 -3.49 2.36 15.66
N LYS A 264 -4.53 2.71 14.90
CA LYS A 264 -5.17 1.77 13.98
C LYS A 264 -4.24 1.34 12.84
N MET A 265 -3.39 2.25 12.33
CA MET A 265 -2.35 1.90 11.37
C MET A 265 -1.37 0.88 11.96
N ALA A 266 -0.95 1.05 13.22
CA ALA A 266 -0.07 0.09 13.89
C ALA A 266 -0.74 -1.30 14.01
N HIS A 267 -2.04 -1.37 14.26
CA HIS A 267 -2.78 -2.63 14.27
C HIS A 267 -2.76 -3.31 12.90
N VAL A 268 -2.90 -2.56 11.80
CA VAL A 268 -2.78 -3.09 10.43
C VAL A 268 -1.40 -3.70 10.20
N VAL A 269 -0.34 -2.99 10.59
CA VAL A 269 1.04 -3.47 10.49
C VAL A 269 1.26 -4.72 11.33
N ASN A 270 0.74 -4.76 12.57
CA ASN A 270 0.83 -5.95 13.43
C ASN A 270 0.20 -7.18 12.76
N GLY A 271 -0.94 -7.01 12.08
CA GLY A 271 -1.59 -8.08 11.33
C GLY A 271 -0.72 -8.61 10.18
N LEU A 272 -0.07 -7.69 9.43
CA LEU A 272 0.85 -8.05 8.34
C LEU A 272 2.08 -8.80 8.87
N VAL A 273 2.67 -8.33 9.94
CA VAL A 273 3.82 -8.99 10.58
C VAL A 273 3.44 -10.35 11.15
N ALA A 274 2.33 -10.43 11.88
CA ALA A 274 1.88 -11.67 12.51
C ALA A 274 1.66 -12.79 11.50
N GLN A 275 1.05 -12.51 10.34
CA GLN A 275 0.83 -13.54 9.32
C GLN A 275 2.10 -14.01 8.62
N ILE A 276 3.14 -13.15 8.52
CA ILE A 276 4.44 -13.51 7.91
C ILE A 276 5.29 -14.34 8.86
N LEU A 277 5.22 -14.02 10.15
CA LEU A 277 5.99 -14.72 11.20
C LEU A 277 5.28 -15.95 11.76
N SER A 278 3.99 -16.15 11.44
CA SER A 278 3.28 -17.38 11.82
C SER A 278 3.78 -18.55 10.99
N PRO A 279 4.01 -19.71 11.60
CA PRO A 279 4.42 -20.92 10.90
C PRO A 279 3.38 -21.46 9.93
#